data_829da1b77dff3366b5b2c32f52807713
#
_entry.id   829da1b77dff3366b5b2c32f52807713
#
_cell.length_a   1.000
_cell.length_b   1.000
_cell.length_c   1.000
_cell.angle_alpha   90.00
_cell.angle_beta   90.00
_cell.angle_gamma   90.00
#
_symmetry.space_group_name_H-M   'P 1'
#
loop_
_entity.id
_entity.type
_entity.pdbx_description
1 polymer ?
#
loop_
_entity_poly.entity_id
_entity_poly.type
_entity_poly.pdbx_seq_one_letter_code
_entity_poly.pdbx_strand_id
1 'polypeptide(L)'
;MEAALDATRDFMSEKGLNVKTEFLLGYPSAKILEYADEHNPDLIVMGSKGLRNALGIPLGGVAMHLLEDGRFPVLIVRAPYTGLKKVLLVVDGSSCSEVACQYLGAFPLPQDAEVIVMNVVPPRFPTMIVEPYPGGMTMPSVLSSVGEEEQEQRLAADMEGMRIIKATIETLAARQVHATAQLGRGDAAEEIINFARNQSVDLIIAGSRGLGAVRGWLMGSVSRKLAHYSNCSVLITRCIPEQG
;
A
#
# COMPACT_ATOMS: atom_id res chain seq x y z
N MET A 1 -11.71 11.97 30.05
CA MET A 1 -10.91 11.11 29.16
C MET A 1 -11.02 9.64 29.59
N GLU A 2 -10.91 9.32 30.89
CA GLU A 2 -11.15 7.98 31.44
C GLU A 2 -12.53 7.42 31.05
N ALA A 3 -13.59 8.20 31.17
CA ALA A 3 -14.93 7.78 30.76
C ALA A 3 -15.06 7.36 29.27
N ALA A 4 -14.25 7.94 28.38
CA ALA A 4 -14.24 7.53 26.98
C ALA A 4 -13.51 6.19 26.77
N LEU A 5 -12.45 5.93 27.54
CA LEU A 5 -11.73 4.65 27.53
C LEU A 5 -12.60 3.54 28.11
N ASP A 6 -13.31 3.81 29.21
CA ASP A 6 -14.25 2.85 29.82
C ASP A 6 -15.38 2.49 28.86
N ALA A 7 -16.02 3.49 28.24
CA ALA A 7 -17.06 3.27 27.24
C ALA A 7 -16.55 2.46 26.02
N THR A 8 -15.31 2.70 25.57
CA THR A 8 -14.70 1.93 24.49
C THR A 8 -14.45 0.48 24.91
N ARG A 9 -13.91 0.27 26.12
CA ARG A 9 -13.67 -1.07 26.66
C ARG A 9 -14.97 -1.85 26.76
N ASP A 10 -16.01 -1.24 27.31
CA ASP A 10 -17.31 -1.88 27.51
C ASP A 10 -17.94 -2.26 26.17
N PHE A 11 -17.95 -1.33 25.19
CA PHE A 11 -18.43 -1.60 23.83
C PHE A 11 -17.69 -2.77 23.17
N MET A 12 -16.37 -2.83 23.28
CA MET A 12 -15.57 -3.91 22.69
C MET A 12 -15.79 -5.24 23.39
N SER A 13 -15.94 -5.22 24.72
CA SER A 13 -16.23 -6.40 25.54
C SER A 13 -17.60 -7.01 25.19
N GLU A 14 -18.61 -6.19 24.92
CA GLU A 14 -19.92 -6.65 24.40
C GLU A 14 -19.83 -7.37 23.05
N LYS A 15 -18.79 -7.07 22.27
CA LYS A 15 -18.48 -7.76 21.01
C LYS A 15 -17.61 -9.03 21.19
N GLY A 16 -17.33 -9.42 22.44
CA GLY A 16 -16.52 -10.59 22.75
C GLY A 16 -15.01 -10.38 22.60
N LEU A 17 -14.56 -9.12 22.49
CA LEU A 17 -13.15 -8.78 22.38
C LEU A 17 -12.54 -8.53 23.76
N ASN A 18 -11.37 -9.12 24.01
CA ASN A 18 -10.60 -8.82 25.22
C ASN A 18 -9.76 -7.56 24.99
N VAL A 19 -10.09 -6.47 25.67
CA VAL A 19 -9.48 -5.16 25.46
C VAL A 19 -8.86 -4.63 26.73
N LYS A 20 -7.60 -4.24 26.66
CA LYS A 20 -6.89 -3.45 27.65
C LYS A 20 -6.85 -2.00 27.20
N THR A 21 -7.18 -1.07 28.09
CA THR A 21 -7.13 0.37 27.83
C THR A 21 -5.99 1.01 28.59
N GLU A 22 -5.24 1.87 27.93
CA GLU A 22 -4.09 2.59 28.50
C GLU A 22 -4.22 4.09 28.20
N PHE A 23 -3.86 4.91 29.17
CA PHE A 23 -3.75 6.36 29.01
C PHE A 23 -2.31 6.81 29.15
N LEU A 24 -1.75 7.33 28.06
CA LEU A 24 -0.37 7.76 27.99
C LEU A 24 -0.27 9.28 27.84
N LEU A 25 0.66 9.92 28.54
CA LEU A 25 0.95 11.35 28.43
C LEU A 25 2.17 11.57 27.54
N GLY A 26 2.06 12.48 26.58
CA GLY A 26 3.16 12.87 25.68
C GLY A 26 2.72 13.12 24.25
N TYR A 27 3.69 13.12 23.33
CA TYR A 27 3.42 13.23 21.90
C TYR A 27 2.82 11.91 21.38
N PRO A 28 1.60 11.94 20.79
CA PRO A 28 0.87 10.71 20.48
C PRO A 28 1.63 9.71 19.63
N SER A 29 2.28 10.15 18.56
CA SER A 29 3.05 9.25 17.67
C SER A 29 4.21 8.57 18.41
N ALA A 30 4.98 9.33 19.21
CA ALA A 30 6.11 8.79 19.95
C ALA A 30 5.64 7.77 21.01
N LYS A 31 4.55 8.09 21.75
CA LYS A 31 4.02 7.19 22.76
C LYS A 31 3.39 5.91 22.21
N ILE A 32 2.77 5.99 21.03
CA ILE A 32 2.26 4.80 20.35
C ILE A 32 3.42 3.90 19.88
N LEU A 33 4.50 4.48 19.31
CA LEU A 33 5.66 3.70 18.88
C LEU A 33 6.39 3.06 20.05
N GLU A 34 6.61 3.81 21.15
CA GLU A 34 7.22 3.32 22.39
C GLU A 34 6.40 2.14 22.96
N TYR A 35 5.08 2.29 23.06
CA TYR A 35 4.18 1.25 23.52
C TYR A 35 4.19 0.02 22.59
N ALA A 36 4.20 0.25 21.27
CA ALA A 36 4.27 -0.81 20.28
C ALA A 36 5.61 -1.57 20.36
N ASP A 37 6.72 -0.87 20.59
CA ASP A 37 8.04 -1.48 20.76
C ASP A 37 8.13 -2.37 22.01
N GLU A 38 7.44 -2.00 23.10
CA GLU A 38 7.37 -2.79 24.32
C GLU A 38 6.47 -4.03 24.19
N HIS A 39 5.38 -3.94 23.41
CA HIS A 39 4.34 -4.97 23.35
C HIS A 39 4.36 -5.81 22.07
N ASN A 40 5.15 -5.44 21.05
CA ASN A 40 5.30 -6.13 19.77
C ASN A 40 3.95 -6.55 19.13
N PRO A 41 3.05 -5.60 18.82
CA PRO A 41 1.76 -5.92 18.22
C PRO A 41 1.91 -6.45 16.80
N ASP A 42 1.00 -7.33 16.40
CA ASP A 42 0.91 -7.81 15.01
C ASP A 42 0.39 -6.72 14.04
N LEU A 43 -0.37 -5.75 14.56
CA LEU A 43 -1.00 -4.70 13.77
C LEU A 43 -1.30 -3.47 14.62
N ILE A 44 -0.98 -2.30 14.09
CA ILE A 44 -1.48 -1.01 14.62
C ILE A 44 -2.67 -0.58 13.76
N VAL A 45 -3.83 -0.35 14.40
CA VAL A 45 -5.05 0.12 13.71
C VAL A 45 -5.36 1.53 14.15
N MET A 46 -5.56 2.43 13.19
CA MET A 46 -5.90 3.81 13.49
C MET A 46 -6.77 4.46 12.42
N GLY A 47 -7.49 5.51 12.79
CA GLY A 47 -8.24 6.33 11.84
C GLY A 47 -7.33 7.23 11.00
N SER A 48 -7.76 7.54 9.79
CA SER A 48 -7.03 8.45 8.88
C SER A 48 -6.95 9.90 9.38
N LYS A 49 -7.88 10.32 10.25
CA LYS A 49 -7.99 11.71 10.74
C LYS A 49 -8.07 11.71 12.26
N GLY A 50 -7.40 12.68 12.90
CA GLY A 50 -7.52 12.93 14.34
C GLY A 50 -8.64 13.92 14.68
N LEU A 51 -8.72 14.31 15.95
CA LEU A 51 -9.73 15.24 16.50
C LEU A 51 -9.71 16.65 15.83
N ARG A 52 -8.58 17.06 15.27
CA ARG A 52 -8.45 18.32 14.51
C ARG A 52 -8.64 18.02 13.03
N ASN A 53 -9.89 17.96 12.60
CA ASN A 53 -10.26 17.88 11.19
C ASN A 53 -9.89 19.18 10.46
N ALA A 54 -8.64 19.34 10.07
CA ALA A 54 -8.30 20.39 9.09
C ALA A 54 -8.87 19.96 7.74
N LEU A 55 -9.81 20.74 7.23
CA LEU A 55 -10.38 20.56 5.89
C LEU A 55 -9.25 20.46 4.86
N GLY A 56 -9.21 19.37 4.13
CA GLY A 56 -8.25 19.14 3.03
C GLY A 56 -7.00 18.33 3.38
N ILE A 57 -6.77 17.88 4.62
CA ILE A 57 -5.66 16.99 4.94
C ILE A 57 -6.15 15.54 4.86
N PRO A 58 -5.68 14.75 3.87
CA PRO A 58 -6.16 13.37 3.66
C PRO A 58 -5.68 12.40 4.74
N LEU A 59 -4.51 12.63 5.37
CA LEU A 59 -3.90 11.79 6.41
C LEU A 59 -3.37 12.64 7.56
N GLY A 60 -3.67 12.22 8.80
CA GLY A 60 -3.21 12.91 10.02
C GLY A 60 -1.71 12.72 10.29
N GLY A 61 -1.08 13.69 10.96
CA GLY A 61 0.36 13.66 11.25
C GLY A 61 0.79 12.47 12.10
N VAL A 62 -0.04 12.01 13.06
CA VAL A 62 0.24 10.81 13.87
C VAL A 62 0.31 9.57 12.98
N ALA A 63 -0.67 9.39 12.08
CA ALA A 63 -0.68 8.27 11.14
C ALA A 63 0.56 8.28 10.22
N MET A 64 0.94 9.45 9.74
CA MET A 64 2.12 9.58 8.89
C MET A 64 3.41 9.21 9.64
N HIS A 65 3.59 9.69 10.87
CA HIS A 65 4.73 9.32 11.72
C HIS A 65 4.82 7.80 11.97
N LEU A 66 3.69 7.16 12.28
CA LEU A 66 3.67 5.70 12.46
C LEU A 66 4.06 4.95 11.19
N LEU A 67 3.64 5.46 10.02
CA LEU A 67 4.00 4.90 8.73
C LEU A 67 5.45 5.19 8.33
N GLU A 68 6.06 6.26 8.78
CA GLU A 68 7.44 6.61 8.45
C GLU A 68 8.44 5.95 9.39
N ASP A 69 8.19 5.99 10.69
CA ASP A 69 9.16 5.61 11.72
C ASP A 69 8.87 4.25 12.39
N GLY A 70 7.62 3.76 12.25
CA GLY A 70 7.22 2.50 12.87
C GLY A 70 7.77 1.26 12.15
N ARG A 71 7.99 0.18 12.90
CA ARG A 71 8.42 -1.13 12.39
C ARG A 71 7.27 -2.15 12.28
N PHE A 72 6.08 -1.79 12.72
CA PHE A 72 4.91 -2.65 12.72
C PHE A 72 4.00 -2.39 11.51
N PRO A 73 3.20 -3.36 11.06
CA PRO A 73 2.15 -3.12 10.10
C PRO A 73 1.15 -2.09 10.62
N VAL A 74 0.69 -1.19 9.75
CA VAL A 74 -0.25 -0.13 10.11
C VAL A 74 -1.45 -0.16 9.18
N LEU A 75 -2.65 -0.33 9.75
CA LEU A 75 -3.93 -0.19 9.05
C LEU A 75 -4.53 1.19 9.31
N ILE A 76 -4.62 1.98 8.25
CA ILE A 76 -5.32 3.26 8.26
C ILE A 76 -6.77 3.05 7.84
N VAL A 77 -7.68 3.16 8.79
CA VAL A 77 -9.12 3.02 8.54
C VAL A 77 -9.71 4.34 8.08
N ARG A 78 -10.48 4.28 6.98
CA ARG A 78 -11.18 5.44 6.42
C ARG A 78 -12.69 5.28 6.56
N ALA A 79 -13.36 6.37 6.90
CA ALA A 79 -14.81 6.45 6.95
C ALA A 79 -15.39 6.91 5.59
N PRO A 80 -16.62 6.46 5.24
CA PRO A 80 -17.44 5.52 5.97
C PRO A 80 -16.92 4.08 5.80
N TYR A 81 -16.90 3.28 6.88
CA TYR A 81 -16.58 1.86 6.80
C TYR A 81 -17.87 1.06 6.59
N THR A 82 -17.98 0.38 5.47
CA THR A 82 -19.18 -0.38 5.06
C THR A 82 -18.96 -1.89 5.05
N GLY A 83 -17.85 -2.34 5.60
CA GLY A 83 -17.43 -3.74 5.61
C GLY A 83 -16.15 -3.96 4.80
N LEU A 84 -15.70 -5.20 4.74
CA LEU A 84 -14.52 -5.63 3.99
C LEU A 84 -14.97 -6.66 2.95
N LYS A 85 -15.34 -6.20 1.76
CA LYS A 85 -15.84 -7.04 0.67
C LYS A 85 -14.84 -7.18 -0.47
N LYS A 86 -14.04 -6.14 -0.73
CA LYS A 86 -13.09 -6.12 -1.83
C LYS A 86 -11.72 -5.63 -1.35
N VAL A 87 -10.72 -6.49 -1.50
CA VAL A 87 -9.33 -6.27 -1.07
C VAL A 87 -8.42 -6.24 -2.29
N LEU A 88 -7.58 -5.22 -2.39
CA LEU A 88 -6.58 -5.06 -3.42
C LEU A 88 -5.18 -5.26 -2.82
N LEU A 89 -4.51 -6.37 -3.17
CA LEU A 89 -3.11 -6.59 -2.86
C LEU A 89 -2.24 -6.04 -3.98
N VAL A 90 -1.36 -5.11 -3.66
CA VAL A 90 -0.42 -4.51 -4.62
C VAL A 90 0.95 -5.16 -4.48
N VAL A 91 1.48 -5.65 -5.61
CA VAL A 91 2.75 -6.37 -5.66
C VAL A 91 3.63 -5.85 -6.79
N ASP A 92 4.94 -5.81 -6.55
CA ASP A 92 5.95 -5.39 -7.53
C ASP A 92 7.12 -6.39 -7.66
N GLY A 93 7.01 -7.56 -6.98
CA GLY A 93 8.05 -8.57 -6.96
C GLY A 93 9.17 -8.31 -5.94
N SER A 94 9.07 -7.24 -5.13
CA SER A 94 10.01 -6.98 -4.04
C SER A 94 9.75 -7.88 -2.83
N SER A 95 10.75 -8.04 -1.97
CA SER A 95 10.60 -8.74 -0.69
C SER A 95 9.50 -8.13 0.20
N CYS A 96 9.30 -6.81 0.11
CA CYS A 96 8.22 -6.14 0.86
C CYS A 96 6.84 -6.50 0.32
N SER A 97 6.68 -6.70 -0.99
CA SER A 97 5.43 -7.16 -1.56
C SER A 97 5.16 -8.65 -1.26
N GLU A 98 6.21 -9.45 -1.11
CA GLU A 98 6.08 -10.84 -0.63
C GLU A 98 5.58 -10.88 0.83
N VAL A 99 6.14 -10.02 1.72
CA VAL A 99 5.64 -9.88 3.09
C VAL A 99 4.18 -9.44 3.11
N ALA A 100 3.76 -8.52 2.23
CA ALA A 100 2.37 -8.11 2.11
C ALA A 100 1.45 -9.27 1.69
N CYS A 101 1.91 -10.12 0.76
CA CYS A 101 1.20 -11.34 0.35
C CYS A 101 1.05 -12.32 1.52
N GLN A 102 2.14 -12.58 2.26
CA GLN A 102 2.12 -13.47 3.42
C GLN A 102 1.19 -12.94 4.52
N TYR A 103 1.19 -11.64 4.74
CA TYR A 103 0.34 -10.97 5.72
C TYR A 103 -1.14 -11.11 5.34
N LEU A 104 -1.49 -10.85 4.08
CA LEU A 104 -2.86 -11.04 3.58
C LEU A 104 -3.32 -12.50 3.74
N GLY A 105 -2.45 -13.48 3.44
CA GLY A 105 -2.77 -14.90 3.59
C GLY A 105 -3.03 -15.36 5.03
N ALA A 106 -2.63 -14.56 6.03
CA ALA A 106 -2.91 -14.77 7.46
C ALA A 106 -3.99 -13.81 8.01
N PHE A 107 -4.40 -12.81 7.21
CA PHE A 107 -5.36 -11.80 7.63
C PHE A 107 -6.78 -12.38 7.70
N PRO A 108 -7.57 -12.08 8.75
CA PRO A 108 -8.91 -12.61 8.90
C PRO A 108 -9.89 -11.96 7.92
N LEU A 109 -9.93 -12.48 6.69
CA LEU A 109 -10.87 -12.04 5.66
C LEU A 109 -12.26 -12.65 5.88
N PRO A 110 -13.35 -11.90 5.61
CA PRO A 110 -14.67 -12.49 5.42
C PRO A 110 -14.65 -13.55 4.32
N GLN A 111 -15.49 -14.59 4.43
CA GLN A 111 -15.52 -15.69 3.46
C GLN A 111 -15.94 -15.26 2.05
N ASP A 112 -16.71 -14.19 1.95
CA ASP A 112 -17.21 -13.59 0.70
C ASP A 112 -16.33 -12.44 0.19
N ALA A 113 -15.16 -12.20 0.80
CA ALA A 113 -14.27 -11.14 0.35
C ALA A 113 -13.62 -11.49 -0.99
N GLU A 114 -13.78 -10.61 -1.96
CA GLU A 114 -13.07 -10.65 -3.25
C GLU A 114 -11.64 -10.13 -3.06
N VAL A 115 -10.65 -10.91 -3.47
CA VAL A 115 -9.25 -10.50 -3.45
C VAL A 115 -8.76 -10.29 -4.89
N ILE A 116 -8.12 -9.15 -5.13
CA ILE A 116 -7.51 -8.79 -6.41
C ILE A 116 -6.02 -8.58 -6.18
N VAL A 117 -5.17 -9.24 -6.96
CA VAL A 117 -3.71 -9.01 -6.97
C VAL A 117 -3.38 -8.11 -8.15
N MET A 118 -2.78 -6.95 -7.88
CA MET A 118 -2.44 -5.96 -8.90
C MET A 118 -0.93 -5.70 -8.95
N ASN A 119 -0.37 -5.75 -10.15
CA ASN A 119 0.92 -5.19 -10.47
C ASN A 119 0.75 -4.03 -11.46
N VAL A 120 1.58 -3.00 -11.37
CA VAL A 120 1.58 -1.87 -12.30
C VAL A 120 2.94 -1.79 -12.97
N VAL A 121 2.93 -1.92 -14.28
CA VAL A 121 4.10 -1.76 -15.13
C VAL A 121 4.33 -0.25 -15.37
N PRO A 122 5.54 0.27 -15.08
CA PRO A 122 5.81 1.70 -15.25
C PRO A 122 5.68 2.12 -16.73
N PRO A 123 5.28 3.38 -16.98
CA PRO A 123 5.26 3.90 -18.34
C PRO A 123 6.69 3.98 -18.86
N ARG A 124 6.89 3.54 -20.09
CA ARG A 124 8.13 3.79 -20.80
C ARG A 124 7.94 5.04 -21.64
N PHE A 125 8.79 6.02 -21.43
CA PHE A 125 8.84 7.20 -22.27
C PHE A 125 9.56 6.82 -23.58
N PRO A 126 9.06 7.24 -24.75
CA PRO A 126 9.76 7.04 -26.02
C PRO A 126 11.15 7.67 -25.90
N THR A 127 12.17 6.94 -26.35
CA THR A 127 13.53 7.45 -26.40
C THR A 127 13.54 8.65 -27.34
N MET A 128 13.78 9.86 -26.83
CA MET A 128 13.98 11.03 -27.66
C MET A 128 15.33 10.91 -28.35
N ILE A 129 15.33 10.61 -29.65
CA ILE A 129 16.52 10.71 -30.46
C ILE A 129 16.70 12.18 -30.82
N VAL A 130 17.76 12.78 -30.32
CA VAL A 130 18.17 14.14 -30.72
C VAL A 130 19.02 14.01 -31.98
N GLU A 131 18.42 14.25 -33.15
CA GLU A 131 19.19 14.32 -34.40
C GLU A 131 19.90 15.67 -34.50
N PRO A 132 21.21 15.69 -34.79
CA PRO A 132 21.93 16.94 -35.07
C PRO A 132 21.49 17.48 -36.46
N TYR A 133 20.83 18.62 -36.46
CA TYR A 133 20.46 19.31 -37.70
C TYR A 133 21.65 20.14 -38.20
N PRO A 134 21.91 20.20 -39.53
CA PRO A 134 22.94 21.10 -40.08
C PRO A 134 22.55 22.55 -39.78
N GLY A 135 23.25 23.19 -38.86
CA GLY A 135 22.96 24.57 -38.41
C GLY A 135 22.92 24.74 -36.87
N GLY A 136 23.21 23.68 -36.10
CA GLY A 136 23.38 23.78 -34.63
C GLY A 136 22.09 23.91 -33.82
N MET A 137 20.92 23.80 -34.45
CA MET A 137 19.63 23.67 -33.75
C MET A 137 19.29 22.18 -33.56
N THR A 138 19.10 21.73 -32.34
CA THR A 138 18.57 20.41 -32.01
C THR A 138 17.05 20.49 -31.94
N MET A 139 16.35 19.83 -32.85
CA MET A 139 14.90 19.63 -32.74
C MET A 139 14.66 18.22 -32.20
N PRO A 140 13.86 18.06 -31.15
CA PRO A 140 13.41 16.74 -30.70
C PRO A 140 12.45 16.19 -31.76
N SER A 141 12.87 15.21 -32.54
CA SER A 141 11.95 14.45 -33.38
C SER A 141 11.40 13.27 -32.58
N VAL A 142 10.10 13.30 -32.30
CA VAL A 142 9.38 12.13 -31.84
C VAL A 142 9.17 11.25 -33.07
N LEU A 143 10.04 10.27 -33.27
CA LEU A 143 9.79 9.22 -34.27
C LEU A 143 8.58 8.42 -33.80
N SER A 144 7.45 8.61 -34.45
CA SER A 144 6.18 7.91 -34.23
C SER A 144 6.16 6.46 -34.73
N SER A 145 7.31 5.86 -35.00
CA SER A 145 7.43 4.43 -35.14
C SER A 145 7.81 3.83 -33.80
N VAL A 146 6.84 3.29 -33.11
CA VAL A 146 7.10 2.33 -32.03
C VAL A 146 7.86 1.20 -32.67
N GLY A 147 9.20 1.22 -32.58
CA GLY A 147 10.05 0.21 -33.17
C GLY A 147 9.73 -1.17 -32.63
N GLU A 148 10.02 -2.22 -33.37
CA GLU A 148 9.82 -3.61 -32.96
C GLU A 148 10.45 -3.86 -31.55
N GLU A 149 11.62 -3.27 -31.28
CA GLU A 149 12.29 -3.35 -29.96
C GLU A 149 11.48 -2.75 -28.82
N GLU A 150 10.77 -1.66 -29.04
CA GLU A 150 9.94 -1.03 -28.01
C GLU A 150 8.68 -1.86 -27.72
N GLN A 151 8.15 -2.51 -28.74
CA GLN A 151 7.02 -3.42 -28.62
C GLN A 151 7.43 -4.72 -27.89
N GLU A 152 8.60 -5.30 -28.23
CA GLU A 152 9.15 -6.45 -27.52
C GLU A 152 9.40 -6.14 -26.03
N GLN A 153 9.98 -4.99 -25.74
CA GLN A 153 10.23 -4.56 -24.37
C GLN A 153 8.94 -4.33 -23.56
N ARG A 154 7.88 -3.82 -24.22
CA ARG A 154 6.56 -3.69 -23.58
C ARG A 154 5.98 -5.05 -23.24
N LEU A 155 6.04 -5.96 -24.20
CA LEU A 155 5.56 -7.34 -24.00
C LEU A 155 6.33 -8.04 -22.87
N ALA A 156 7.65 -7.90 -22.84
CA ALA A 156 8.48 -8.46 -21.77
C ALA A 156 8.12 -7.91 -20.38
N ALA A 157 7.86 -6.61 -20.28
CA ALA A 157 7.43 -5.99 -19.02
C ALA A 157 6.04 -6.47 -18.57
N ASP A 158 5.10 -6.63 -19.49
CA ASP A 158 3.78 -7.18 -19.22
C ASP A 158 3.86 -8.65 -18.75
N MET A 159 4.69 -9.44 -19.44
CA MET A 159 4.93 -10.85 -19.05
C MET A 159 5.52 -10.95 -17.64
N GLU A 160 6.48 -10.08 -17.29
CA GLU A 160 7.06 -10.06 -15.95
C GLU A 160 6.02 -9.62 -14.90
N GLY A 161 5.23 -8.58 -15.16
CA GLY A 161 4.13 -8.18 -14.28
C GLY A 161 3.12 -9.30 -14.04
N MET A 162 2.74 -10.01 -15.11
CA MET A 162 1.83 -11.16 -15.00
C MET A 162 2.48 -12.35 -14.28
N ARG A 163 3.79 -12.57 -14.43
CA ARG A 163 4.54 -13.60 -13.69
C ARG A 163 4.50 -13.32 -12.18
N ILE A 164 4.73 -12.06 -11.78
CA ILE A 164 4.67 -11.63 -10.37
C ILE A 164 3.25 -11.87 -9.80
N ILE A 165 2.22 -11.44 -10.53
CA ILE A 165 0.82 -11.64 -10.12
C ILE A 165 0.52 -13.14 -9.95
N LYS A 166 0.88 -13.96 -10.92
CA LYS A 166 0.61 -15.41 -10.91
C LYS A 166 1.27 -16.08 -9.71
N ALA A 167 2.56 -15.84 -9.47
CA ALA A 167 3.28 -16.38 -8.32
C ALA A 167 2.65 -15.96 -6.98
N THR A 168 2.17 -14.70 -6.90
CA THR A 168 1.45 -14.20 -5.71
C THR A 168 0.12 -14.93 -5.52
N ILE A 169 -0.67 -15.13 -6.58
CA ILE A 169 -1.94 -15.86 -6.53
C ILE A 169 -1.72 -17.31 -6.10
N GLU A 170 -0.68 -17.98 -6.61
CA GLU A 170 -0.32 -19.34 -6.21
C GLU A 170 0.02 -19.41 -4.71
N THR A 171 0.75 -18.41 -4.20
CA THR A 171 1.07 -18.29 -2.76
C THR A 171 -0.17 -18.11 -1.90
N LEU A 172 -1.12 -17.29 -2.34
CA LEU A 172 -2.40 -17.05 -1.65
C LEU A 172 -3.30 -18.31 -1.71
N ALA A 173 -3.35 -18.98 -2.85
CA ALA A 173 -4.13 -20.21 -3.03
C ALA A 173 -3.67 -21.33 -2.07
N ALA A 174 -2.37 -21.46 -1.80
CA ALA A 174 -1.83 -22.38 -0.80
C ALA A 174 -2.33 -22.08 0.63
N ARG A 175 -2.84 -20.87 0.88
CA ARG A 175 -3.47 -20.43 2.13
C ARG A 175 -5.00 -20.34 2.04
N GLN A 176 -5.60 -20.94 1.01
CA GLN A 176 -7.04 -20.97 0.77
C GLN A 176 -7.66 -19.58 0.48
N VAL A 177 -6.84 -18.60 0.05
CA VAL A 177 -7.29 -17.29 -0.40
C VAL A 177 -7.35 -17.30 -1.93
N HIS A 178 -8.55 -17.19 -2.48
CA HIS A 178 -8.77 -17.07 -3.92
C HIS A 178 -8.61 -15.63 -4.36
N ALA A 179 -7.81 -15.39 -5.41
CA ALA A 179 -7.57 -14.04 -5.90
C ALA A 179 -7.62 -13.99 -7.43
N THR A 180 -8.00 -12.83 -7.96
CA THR A 180 -8.00 -12.52 -9.38
C THR A 180 -6.82 -11.63 -9.76
N ALA A 181 -6.41 -11.67 -11.03
CA ALA A 181 -5.27 -10.94 -11.56
C ALA A 181 -5.69 -9.60 -12.16
N GLN A 182 -4.93 -8.54 -11.88
CA GLN A 182 -5.05 -7.24 -12.52
C GLN A 182 -3.67 -6.69 -12.90
N LEU A 183 -3.46 -6.36 -14.16
CA LEU A 183 -2.27 -5.66 -14.63
C LEU A 183 -2.63 -4.22 -14.97
N GLY A 184 -1.93 -3.25 -14.37
CA GLY A 184 -2.02 -1.82 -14.69
C GLY A 184 -0.82 -1.35 -15.48
N ARG A 185 -0.91 -0.17 -16.12
CA ARG A 185 0.20 0.50 -16.80
C ARG A 185 0.15 1.99 -16.51
N GLY A 186 1.26 2.55 -16.03
CA GLY A 186 1.33 3.97 -15.72
C GLY A 186 2.12 4.30 -14.45
N ASP A 187 1.85 5.46 -13.82
CA ASP A 187 2.33 5.74 -12.47
C ASP A 187 1.64 4.78 -11.49
N ALA A 188 2.44 4.01 -10.78
CA ALA A 188 1.92 2.94 -9.93
C ALA A 188 0.89 3.45 -8.90
N ALA A 189 1.17 4.58 -8.24
CA ALA A 189 0.27 5.10 -7.23
C ALA A 189 -1.04 5.62 -7.84
N GLU A 190 -0.97 6.28 -8.97
CA GLU A 190 -2.14 6.82 -9.68
C GLU A 190 -3.04 5.70 -10.20
N GLU A 191 -2.47 4.70 -10.85
CA GLU A 191 -3.19 3.53 -11.37
C GLU A 191 -3.88 2.76 -10.26
N ILE A 192 -3.19 2.49 -9.14
CA ILE A 192 -3.75 1.77 -7.99
C ILE A 192 -4.91 2.56 -7.37
N ILE A 193 -4.74 3.87 -7.14
CA ILE A 193 -5.77 4.72 -6.54
C ILE A 193 -7.00 4.82 -7.45
N ASN A 194 -6.79 4.99 -8.75
CA ASN A 194 -7.88 5.06 -9.72
C ASN A 194 -8.61 3.72 -9.84
N PHE A 195 -7.89 2.61 -9.89
CA PHE A 195 -8.47 1.28 -9.88
C PHE A 195 -9.29 1.04 -8.62
N ALA A 196 -8.71 1.32 -7.44
CA ALA A 196 -9.40 1.14 -6.17
C ALA A 196 -10.70 1.95 -6.08
N ARG A 197 -10.68 3.20 -6.59
CA ARG A 197 -11.88 4.05 -6.64
C ARG A 197 -12.93 3.49 -7.59
N ASN A 198 -12.54 3.11 -8.81
CA ASN A 198 -13.46 2.66 -9.86
C ASN A 198 -14.09 1.30 -9.53
N GLN A 199 -13.35 0.45 -8.83
CA GLN A 199 -13.80 -0.89 -8.42
C GLN A 199 -14.41 -0.93 -7.02
N SER A 200 -14.53 0.22 -6.34
CA SER A 200 -15.05 0.31 -4.96
C SER A 200 -14.31 -0.64 -4.01
N VAL A 201 -12.98 -0.62 -4.06
CA VAL A 201 -12.13 -1.37 -3.13
C VAL A 201 -12.28 -0.83 -1.71
N ASP A 202 -12.41 -1.72 -0.73
CA ASP A 202 -12.55 -1.38 0.69
C ASP A 202 -11.19 -1.27 1.40
N LEU A 203 -10.22 -2.11 0.97
CA LEU A 203 -8.89 -2.18 1.56
C LEU A 203 -7.81 -2.38 0.49
N ILE A 204 -6.80 -1.50 0.49
CA ILE A 204 -5.55 -1.70 -0.23
C ILE A 204 -4.52 -2.26 0.74
N ILE A 205 -3.80 -3.32 0.35
CA ILE A 205 -2.67 -3.87 1.09
C ILE A 205 -1.41 -3.73 0.23
N ALA A 206 -0.36 -3.15 0.81
CA ALA A 206 0.91 -2.93 0.12
C ALA A 206 2.09 -3.08 1.07
N GLY A 207 3.25 -3.44 0.53
CA GLY A 207 4.52 -3.39 1.24
C GLY A 207 4.95 -1.95 1.52
N SER A 208 5.74 -1.72 2.56
CA SER A 208 6.25 -0.38 2.88
C SER A 208 7.22 0.17 1.84
N ARG A 209 7.88 -0.69 1.05
CA ARG A 209 8.85 -0.36 0.01
C ARG A 209 8.66 -1.23 -1.22
N GLY A 210 9.19 -0.79 -2.36
CA GLY A 210 9.22 -1.53 -3.61
C GLY A 210 10.64 -1.66 -4.18
N LEU A 211 10.78 -2.09 -5.43
CA LEU A 211 12.05 -2.34 -6.13
C LEU A 211 12.95 -1.11 -6.21
N GLY A 212 12.40 0.11 -6.23
CA GLY A 212 13.15 1.38 -6.31
C GLY A 212 13.55 1.99 -4.96
N ALA A 213 13.53 1.21 -3.87
CA ALA A 213 13.75 1.75 -2.53
C ALA A 213 15.20 2.23 -2.33
N VAL A 214 15.36 3.49 -1.96
CA VAL A 214 16.66 4.08 -1.55
C VAL A 214 17.02 3.57 -0.15
N ARG A 215 18.30 3.17 0.05
CA ARG A 215 18.79 2.75 1.37
C ARG A 215 18.56 3.86 2.40
N GLY A 216 18.02 3.49 3.56
CA GLY A 216 17.78 4.42 4.68
C GLY A 216 16.39 5.01 4.78
N TRP A 217 15.54 4.91 3.77
CA TRP A 217 14.15 5.36 3.83
C TRP A 217 13.22 4.21 4.23
N LEU A 218 12.45 4.41 5.28
CA LEU A 218 11.55 3.38 5.83
C LEU A 218 10.28 3.17 5.00
N MET A 219 9.89 4.15 4.16
CA MET A 219 8.66 4.10 3.36
C MET A 219 8.88 4.56 1.92
N GLY A 220 8.38 3.77 0.96
CA GLY A 220 8.43 4.06 -0.48
C GLY A 220 7.42 5.13 -0.92
N SER A 221 7.70 5.74 -2.08
CA SER A 221 6.86 6.81 -2.65
C SER A 221 5.44 6.33 -2.98
N VAL A 222 5.28 5.13 -3.52
CA VAL A 222 3.97 4.54 -3.83
C VAL A 222 3.18 4.33 -2.55
N SER A 223 3.73 3.62 -1.57
CA SER A 223 3.05 3.33 -0.29
C SER A 223 2.65 4.61 0.45
N ARG A 224 3.50 5.64 0.41
CA ARG A 224 3.19 6.98 0.95
C ARG A 224 2.00 7.61 0.23
N LYS A 225 2.00 7.61 -1.12
CA LYS A 225 0.89 8.15 -1.92
C LYS A 225 -0.41 7.38 -1.66
N LEU A 226 -0.35 6.04 -1.57
CA LEU A 226 -1.52 5.21 -1.25
C LEU A 226 -2.10 5.57 0.11
N ALA A 227 -1.27 5.62 1.16
CA ALA A 227 -1.72 6.00 2.49
C ALA A 227 -2.30 7.43 2.55
N HIS A 228 -1.82 8.33 1.71
CA HIS A 228 -2.24 9.73 1.70
C HIS A 228 -3.50 9.98 0.86
N TYR A 229 -3.58 9.42 -0.35
CA TYR A 229 -4.56 9.80 -1.36
C TYR A 229 -5.65 8.77 -1.65
N SER A 230 -5.55 7.53 -1.16
CA SER A 230 -6.62 6.55 -1.35
C SER A 230 -7.90 6.99 -0.65
N ASN A 231 -9.04 6.68 -1.25
CA ASN A 231 -10.36 6.93 -0.68
C ASN A 231 -10.87 5.77 0.21
N CYS A 232 -10.22 4.61 0.17
CA CYS A 232 -10.49 3.44 1.00
C CYS A 232 -9.42 3.23 2.07
N SER A 233 -9.61 2.27 2.96
CA SER A 233 -8.63 1.90 3.98
C SER A 233 -7.34 1.37 3.35
N VAL A 234 -6.20 1.56 4.02
CA VAL A 234 -4.88 1.14 3.53
C VAL A 234 -4.11 0.45 4.64
N LEU A 235 -3.64 -0.76 4.38
CA LEU A 235 -2.74 -1.51 5.22
C LEU A 235 -1.34 -1.49 4.60
N ILE A 236 -0.37 -0.96 5.32
CA ILE A 236 1.04 -0.99 4.95
C ILE A 236 1.76 -2.00 5.82
N THR A 237 2.27 -3.07 5.21
CA THR A 237 3.08 -4.07 5.90
C THR A 237 4.55 -3.66 5.94
N ARG A 238 5.28 -4.18 6.92
CA ARG A 238 6.70 -3.86 7.10
C ARG A 238 7.57 -5.03 6.69
N CYS A 239 8.52 -4.79 5.82
CA CYS A 239 9.63 -5.70 5.63
C CYS A 239 10.83 -5.22 6.44
N ILE A 240 11.39 -6.10 7.22
CA ILE A 240 12.65 -5.83 7.92
C ILE A 240 13.74 -5.87 6.85
N PRO A 241 14.60 -4.83 6.71
CA PRO A 241 15.74 -4.93 5.83
C PRO A 241 16.60 -6.11 6.29
N GLU A 242 16.95 -7.01 5.38
CA GLU A 242 18.02 -7.95 5.67
C GLU A 242 19.25 -7.13 6.02
N GLN A 243 19.73 -7.32 7.25
CA GLN A 243 21.00 -6.77 7.69
C GLN A 243 22.08 -7.49 6.88
N GLY A 244 22.51 -6.87 5.79
CA GLY A 244 23.68 -7.27 5.03
C GLY A 244 24.95 -6.65 5.61
#